data_86b74b422a6387a4358aee0d668bb4b5
#
_entry.id   86b74b422a6387a4358aee0d668bb4b5
#
_cell.length_a   1.000
_cell.length_b   1.000
_cell.length_c   1.000
_cell.angle_alpha   90.00
_cell.angle_beta   90.00
_cell.angle_gamma   90.00
#
_symmetry.space_group_name_H-M   'P 1'
#
loop_
_entity.id
_entity.type
_entity.pdbx_description
1 polymer ?
#
loop_
_entity_poly.entity_id
_entity_poly.type
_entity_poly.pdbx_seq_one_letter_code
_entity_poly.pdbx_strand_id
1 'polypeptide(L)'
;IKTTVLVDTDTLAIRDAHFTTKRKWDGHIGLQVYRRNADDLQELLADANYSWGYFRGECREGNTRPVIKHKEHNGLKKAHNARIDDDTYNQRTMSETAFSMLKKDGERLRSRTWHGQFRELTRKCIVHNLSQAAS
;
A
#
# COMPACT_ATOMS: atom_id res chain seq x y z
N ILE A 1 4.25 15.15 5.50
CA ILE A 1 3.78 14.47 4.28
C ILE A 1 3.42 13.04 4.62
N LYS A 2 2.23 12.63 4.22
CA LYS A 2 1.78 11.25 4.32
C LYS A 2 2.12 10.51 3.03
N THR A 3 2.77 9.37 3.17
CA THR A 3 3.16 8.51 2.04
C THR A 3 2.44 7.16 2.13
N THR A 4 1.83 6.75 1.05
CA THR A 4 1.23 5.42 0.89
C THR A 4 1.87 4.75 -0.31
N VAL A 5 2.30 3.51 -0.16
CA VAL A 5 3.00 2.76 -1.21
C VAL A 5 2.24 1.50 -1.56
N LEU A 6 2.25 1.16 -2.85
CA LEU A 6 1.82 -0.13 -3.37
C LEU A 6 3.06 -0.93 -3.73
N VAL A 7 3.25 -2.07 -3.08
CA VAL A 7 4.47 -2.87 -3.18
C VAL A 7 4.15 -4.24 -3.76
N ASP A 8 4.99 -4.69 -4.70
CA ASP A 8 4.96 -6.06 -5.18
C ASP A 8 5.54 -6.99 -4.10
N THR A 9 4.75 -7.99 -3.67
CA THR A 9 5.14 -8.88 -2.58
C THR A 9 6.27 -9.84 -2.96
N ASP A 10 6.46 -10.11 -4.24
CA ASP A 10 7.50 -11.03 -4.71
C ASP A 10 8.86 -10.33 -4.87
N THR A 11 8.86 -9.10 -5.35
CA THR A 11 10.09 -8.39 -5.73
C THR A 11 10.47 -7.27 -4.78
N LEU A 12 9.56 -6.83 -3.88
CA LEU A 12 9.69 -5.61 -3.07
C LEU A 12 9.71 -4.32 -3.89
N ALA A 13 9.43 -4.38 -5.19
CA ALA A 13 9.35 -3.17 -6.00
C ALA A 13 8.16 -2.31 -5.59
N ILE A 14 8.36 -1.01 -5.55
CA ILE A 14 7.28 -0.04 -5.33
C ILE A 14 6.61 0.22 -6.67
N ARG A 15 5.38 -0.27 -6.83
CA ARG A 15 4.62 -0.12 -8.07
C ARG A 15 3.97 1.24 -8.20
N ASP A 16 3.56 1.81 -7.09
CA ASP A 16 2.94 3.14 -7.05
C ASP A 16 3.15 3.75 -5.67
N ALA A 17 3.15 5.05 -5.62
CA ALA A 17 3.25 5.81 -4.38
C ALA A 17 2.30 7.00 -4.42
N HIS A 18 1.68 7.28 -3.29
CA HIS A 18 0.78 8.41 -3.13
C HIS A 18 1.29 9.31 -2.01
N PHE A 19 1.53 10.56 -2.35
CA PHE A 19 2.01 11.56 -1.40
C PHE A 19 0.94 12.62 -1.18
N THR A 20 0.71 13.00 0.07
CA THR A 20 -0.24 14.06 0.38
C THR A 20 0.23 14.90 1.55
N THR A 21 -0.03 16.19 1.49
CA THR A 21 0.13 17.13 2.61
C THR A 21 -1.14 17.24 3.43
N LYS A 22 -2.26 16.78 2.90
CA LYS A 22 -3.56 16.85 3.56
C LYS A 22 -3.82 15.61 4.40
N ARG A 23 -4.55 15.81 5.50
CA ARG A 23 -5.01 14.70 6.32
C ARG A 23 -6.20 14.03 5.62
N LYS A 24 -5.97 12.86 5.05
CA LYS A 24 -7.00 12.06 4.40
C LYS A 24 -7.09 10.69 5.07
N TRP A 25 -8.29 10.13 5.04
CA TRP A 25 -8.52 8.77 5.49
C TRP A 25 -7.83 7.76 4.55
N ASP A 26 -7.20 6.74 5.13
CA ASP A 26 -6.46 5.72 4.40
C ASP A 26 -7.31 4.99 3.36
N GLY A 27 -8.58 4.75 3.66
CA GLY A 27 -9.50 4.11 2.73
C GLY A 27 -9.64 4.85 1.41
N HIS A 28 -9.75 6.18 1.45
CA HIS A 28 -9.82 7.00 0.24
C HIS A 28 -8.53 6.96 -0.56
N ILE A 29 -7.39 7.01 0.12
CA ILE A 29 -6.08 6.94 -0.54
C ILE A 29 -5.89 5.56 -1.17
N GLY A 30 -6.22 4.50 -0.44
CA GLY A 30 -6.15 3.13 -0.94
C GLY A 30 -6.99 2.93 -2.20
N LEU A 31 -8.19 3.50 -2.23
CA LEU A 31 -9.07 3.44 -3.38
C LEU A 31 -8.46 4.14 -4.60
N GLN A 32 -7.87 5.31 -4.41
CA GLN A 32 -7.21 6.05 -5.50
C GLN A 32 -6.02 5.25 -6.06
N VAL A 33 -5.19 4.70 -5.20
CA VAL A 33 -4.04 3.88 -5.60
C VAL A 33 -4.51 2.63 -6.35
N TYR A 34 -5.53 1.97 -5.83
CA TYR A 34 -6.11 0.79 -6.48
C TYR A 34 -6.61 1.13 -7.90
N ARG A 35 -7.38 2.20 -8.04
CA ARG A 35 -7.94 2.61 -9.35
C ARG A 35 -6.87 2.85 -10.41
N ARG A 36 -5.73 3.40 -10.02
CA ARG A 36 -4.62 3.62 -10.94
C ARG A 36 -3.94 2.32 -11.40
N ASN A 37 -4.08 1.24 -10.63
CA ASN A 37 -3.33 -0.01 -10.83
C ASN A 37 -4.23 -1.23 -11.03
N ALA A 38 -5.54 -1.05 -11.11
CA ALA A 38 -6.52 -2.14 -11.06
C ALA A 38 -6.26 -3.25 -12.09
N ASP A 39 -5.84 -2.89 -13.30
CA ASP A 39 -5.63 -3.84 -14.39
C ASP A 39 -4.47 -4.80 -14.14
N ASP A 40 -3.53 -4.42 -13.28
CA ASP A 40 -2.32 -5.19 -12.99
C ASP A 40 -2.41 -6.01 -11.71
N LEU A 41 -3.51 -5.92 -10.96
CA LEU A 41 -3.62 -6.52 -9.64
C LEU A 41 -4.59 -7.71 -9.64
N GLN A 42 -4.09 -8.89 -9.27
CA GLN A 42 -4.91 -10.07 -9.02
C GLN A 42 -5.37 -10.15 -7.57
N GLU A 43 -4.49 -9.82 -6.64
CA GLU A 43 -4.78 -9.74 -5.21
C GLU A 43 -4.26 -8.42 -4.65
N LEU A 44 -4.99 -7.86 -3.70
CA LEU A 44 -4.59 -6.67 -2.98
C LEU A 44 -4.65 -6.95 -1.48
N LEU A 45 -3.49 -6.87 -0.85
CA LEU A 45 -3.34 -7.09 0.59
C LEU A 45 -3.22 -5.75 1.29
N ALA A 46 -4.01 -5.55 2.34
CA ALA A 46 -3.95 -4.34 3.14
C ALA A 46 -4.36 -4.65 4.58
N ASP A 47 -3.94 -3.81 5.51
CA ASP A 47 -4.33 -3.98 6.90
C ASP A 47 -5.78 -3.54 7.16
N ALA A 48 -6.25 -3.74 8.40
CA ALA A 48 -7.63 -3.46 8.76
C ALA A 48 -8.00 -1.97 8.67
N ASN A 49 -7.04 -1.05 8.58
CA ASN A 49 -7.31 0.37 8.36
C ASN A 49 -7.91 0.66 6.98
N TYR A 50 -7.69 -0.25 6.03
CA TYR A 50 -8.27 -0.18 4.69
C TYR A 50 -9.59 -0.96 4.58
N SER A 51 -10.11 -1.48 5.69
CA SER A 51 -11.35 -2.25 5.74
C SER A 51 -12.56 -1.35 5.46
N TRP A 52 -13.04 -1.39 4.23
CA TRP A 52 -14.15 -0.59 3.75
C TRP A 52 -14.92 -1.37 2.69
N GLY A 53 -16.22 -1.56 2.90
CA GLY A 53 -17.05 -2.35 1.98
C GLY A 53 -17.05 -1.83 0.55
N TYR A 54 -17.07 -0.52 0.37
CA TYR A 54 -16.99 0.11 -0.94
C TYR A 54 -15.68 -0.23 -1.67
N PHE A 55 -14.57 -0.21 -0.96
CA PHE A 55 -13.25 -0.59 -1.48
C PHE A 55 -13.23 -2.05 -1.92
N ARG A 56 -13.72 -2.95 -1.07
CA ARG A 56 -13.81 -4.37 -1.40
C ARG A 56 -14.67 -4.60 -2.64
N GLY A 57 -15.79 -3.89 -2.73
CA GLY A 57 -16.69 -3.99 -3.89
C GLY A 57 -16.00 -3.58 -5.18
N GLU A 58 -15.27 -2.48 -5.19
CA GLU A 58 -14.52 -2.03 -6.37
C GLU A 58 -13.42 -3.02 -6.76
N CYS A 59 -12.71 -3.59 -5.79
CA CYS A 59 -11.70 -4.61 -6.06
C CYS A 59 -12.33 -5.81 -6.79
N ARG A 60 -13.46 -6.30 -6.29
CA ARG A 60 -14.16 -7.43 -6.89
C ARG A 60 -14.69 -7.12 -8.28
N GLU A 61 -15.23 -5.93 -8.50
CA GLU A 61 -15.67 -5.48 -9.82
C GLU A 61 -14.51 -5.42 -10.82
N GLY A 62 -13.30 -5.08 -10.35
CA GLY A 62 -12.09 -5.05 -11.14
C GLY A 62 -11.36 -6.39 -11.24
N ASN A 63 -11.97 -7.49 -10.78
CA ASN A 63 -11.37 -8.82 -10.74
C ASN A 63 -10.12 -8.92 -9.87
N THR A 64 -10.02 -8.08 -8.88
CA THR A 64 -8.96 -8.13 -7.86
C THR A 64 -9.53 -8.73 -6.58
N ARG A 65 -8.87 -9.73 -6.03
CA ARG A 65 -9.26 -10.31 -4.75
C ARG A 65 -8.75 -9.44 -3.60
N PRO A 66 -9.64 -8.82 -2.81
CA PRO A 66 -9.20 -8.06 -1.65
C PRO A 66 -8.92 -9.00 -0.47
N VAL A 67 -7.69 -8.99 0.03
CA VAL A 67 -7.27 -9.75 1.21
C VAL A 67 -7.03 -8.75 2.33
N ILE A 68 -8.13 -8.32 2.96
CA ILE A 68 -8.16 -7.27 3.97
C ILE A 68 -9.01 -7.77 5.14
N LYS A 69 -8.42 -7.87 6.32
CA LYS A 69 -9.19 -8.23 7.51
C LYS A 69 -10.11 -7.10 7.93
N HIS A 70 -11.26 -7.46 8.45
CA HIS A 70 -12.15 -6.50 9.09
C HIS A 70 -11.62 -6.13 10.48
N LYS A 71 -11.96 -4.93 10.94
CA LYS A 71 -11.89 -4.61 12.37
C LYS A 71 -12.92 -5.50 13.06
N GLU A 72 -12.49 -6.25 14.07
CA GLU A 72 -13.32 -7.28 14.69
C GLU A 72 -14.30 -6.70 15.72
N HIS A 73 -15.40 -6.11 15.22
CA HIS A 73 -16.46 -5.55 16.06
C HIS A 73 -17.57 -6.53 16.41
N ASN A 74 -17.67 -7.67 15.69
CA ASN A 74 -18.72 -8.68 15.91
C ASN A 74 -18.26 -10.06 15.45
N GLY A 75 -19.06 -11.09 15.77
CA GLY A 75 -18.73 -12.47 15.43
C GLY A 75 -18.66 -12.78 13.94
N LEU A 76 -19.48 -12.10 13.12
CA LEU A 76 -19.46 -12.28 11.67
C LEU A 76 -18.12 -11.81 11.06
N LYS A 77 -17.61 -10.67 11.51
CA LYS A 77 -16.33 -10.14 11.07
C LYS A 77 -15.16 -11.02 11.51
N LYS A 78 -15.22 -11.56 12.72
CA LYS A 78 -14.25 -12.55 13.21
C LYS A 78 -14.26 -13.81 12.36
N ALA A 79 -15.43 -14.32 12.00
CA ALA A 79 -15.58 -15.50 11.15
C ALA A 79 -15.01 -15.23 9.74
N HIS A 80 -15.25 -14.05 9.17
CA HIS A 80 -14.66 -13.65 7.90
C HIS A 80 -13.12 -13.64 7.97
N ASN A 81 -12.57 -13.02 9.02
CA ASN A 81 -11.12 -12.94 9.20
C ASN A 81 -10.46 -14.31 9.36
N ALA A 82 -11.14 -15.24 10.02
CA ALA A 82 -10.66 -16.61 10.22
C ALA A 82 -10.53 -17.40 8.90
N ARG A 83 -11.25 -17.00 7.85
CA ARG A 83 -11.18 -17.63 6.52
C ARG A 83 -10.03 -17.11 5.67
N ILE A 84 -9.43 -16.00 6.05
CA ILE A 84 -8.30 -15.42 5.33
C ILE A 84 -7.05 -16.24 5.66
N ASP A 85 -6.31 -16.67 4.64
CA ASP A 85 -5.03 -17.34 4.82
C ASP A 85 -4.02 -16.39 5.46
N ASP A 86 -3.53 -16.76 6.64
CA ASP A 86 -2.61 -15.93 7.42
C ASP A 86 -1.27 -15.73 6.70
N ASP A 87 -0.75 -16.76 6.02
CA ASP A 87 0.51 -16.63 5.29
C ASP A 87 0.38 -15.61 4.15
N THR A 88 -0.72 -15.66 3.40
CA THR A 88 -1.00 -14.68 2.35
C THR A 88 -1.21 -13.28 2.95
N TYR A 89 -2.01 -13.18 4.00
CA TYR A 89 -2.31 -11.89 4.62
C TYR A 89 -1.06 -11.24 5.22
N ASN A 90 -0.18 -12.02 5.80
CA ASN A 90 1.03 -11.50 6.42
C ASN A 90 2.03 -10.93 5.40
N GLN A 91 1.89 -11.26 4.11
CA GLN A 91 2.71 -10.65 3.05
C GLN A 91 2.48 -9.13 2.93
N ARG A 92 1.40 -8.59 3.51
CA ARG A 92 1.18 -7.14 3.54
C ARG A 92 2.33 -6.39 4.24
N THR A 93 3.05 -7.06 5.14
CA THR A 93 4.20 -6.47 5.82
C THR A 93 5.35 -6.14 4.88
N MET A 94 5.34 -6.65 3.65
CA MET A 94 6.33 -6.30 2.63
C MET A 94 6.32 -4.80 2.32
N SER A 95 5.17 -4.14 2.43
CA SER A 95 5.10 -2.69 2.28
C SER A 95 5.85 -1.95 3.39
N GLU A 96 5.80 -2.46 4.61
CA GLU A 96 6.57 -1.91 5.74
C GLU A 96 8.07 -2.10 5.52
N THR A 97 8.47 -3.27 5.01
CA THR A 97 9.87 -3.56 4.68
C THR A 97 10.38 -2.60 3.60
N ALA A 98 9.65 -2.43 2.51
CA ALA A 98 10.02 -1.49 1.44
C ALA A 98 10.10 -0.06 1.97
N PHE A 99 9.16 0.36 2.81
CA PHE A 99 9.15 1.68 3.41
C PHE A 99 10.37 1.91 4.33
N SER A 100 10.74 0.91 5.11
CA SER A 100 11.94 0.95 5.95
C SER A 100 13.22 1.07 5.12
N MET A 101 13.27 0.40 3.98
CA MET A 101 14.41 0.51 3.05
C MET A 101 14.52 1.91 2.46
N LEU A 102 13.41 2.55 2.14
CA LEU A 102 13.40 3.95 1.69
C LEU A 102 13.99 4.90 2.74
N LYS A 103 13.67 4.68 4.01
CA LYS A 103 14.16 5.51 5.10
C LYS A 103 15.66 5.39 5.33
N LYS A 104 16.26 4.25 5.01
CA LYS A 104 17.71 4.04 5.16
C LYS A 104 18.53 4.96 4.28
N ASP A 105 18.01 5.40 3.15
CA ASP A 105 18.68 6.30 2.22
C ASP A 105 18.58 7.78 2.64
N GLY A 106 18.14 8.04 3.85
CA GLY A 106 18.00 9.37 4.43
C GLY A 106 16.54 9.65 4.82
N GLU A 107 16.31 9.91 6.11
CA GLU A 107 14.98 10.14 6.66
C GLU A 107 14.45 11.55 6.36
N ARG A 108 15.37 12.53 6.25
CA ARG A 108 14.99 13.92 6.06
C ARG A 108 14.90 14.28 4.61
N LEU A 109 13.78 14.90 4.26
CA LEU A 109 13.62 15.55 2.98
C LEU A 109 14.35 16.91 3.02
N ARG A 110 15.16 17.17 2.00
CA ARG A 110 15.96 18.40 1.92
C ARG A 110 15.16 19.59 1.43
N SER A 111 14.17 19.35 0.58
CA SER A 111 13.35 20.43 0.03
C SER A 111 12.41 21.01 1.07
N ARG A 112 12.20 22.32 1.00
CA ARG A 112 11.27 23.05 1.87
C ARG A 112 9.86 23.13 1.27
N THR A 113 9.72 22.96 -0.04
CA THR A 113 8.42 23.01 -0.70
C THR A 113 7.85 21.60 -0.81
N TRP A 114 6.52 21.49 -0.78
CA TRP A 114 5.86 20.20 -0.91
C TRP A 114 6.10 19.57 -2.30
N HIS A 115 6.18 20.36 -3.36
CA HIS A 115 6.56 19.88 -4.70
C HIS A 115 7.95 19.25 -4.71
N GLY A 116 8.92 19.92 -4.09
CA GLY A 116 10.28 19.40 -3.98
C GLY A 116 10.35 18.14 -3.15
N GLN A 117 9.60 18.08 -2.06
CA GLN A 117 9.53 16.89 -1.21
C GLN A 117 8.92 15.71 -1.95
N PHE A 118 7.88 15.91 -2.74
CA PHE A 118 7.29 14.84 -3.57
C PHE A 118 8.30 14.33 -4.60
N ARG A 119 9.06 15.21 -5.21
CA ARG A 119 10.13 14.81 -6.15
C ARG A 119 11.23 14.01 -5.47
N GLU A 120 11.65 14.41 -4.28
CA GLU A 120 12.63 13.63 -3.51
C GLU A 120 12.13 12.23 -3.17
N LEU A 121 10.89 12.12 -2.72
CA LEU A 121 10.26 10.82 -2.41
C LEU A 121 10.14 9.96 -3.66
N THR A 122 9.77 10.54 -4.79
CA THR A 122 9.69 9.83 -6.08
C THR A 122 11.07 9.29 -6.49
N ARG A 123 12.10 10.10 -6.36
CA ARG A 123 13.49 9.67 -6.64
C ARG A 123 13.91 8.51 -5.74
N LYS A 124 13.58 8.56 -4.46
CA LYS A 124 13.87 7.47 -3.51
C LYS A 124 13.18 6.18 -3.94
N CYS A 125 11.94 6.25 -4.38
CA CYS A 125 11.21 5.07 -4.89
C CYS A 125 11.89 4.51 -6.14
N ILE A 126 12.32 5.35 -7.06
CA ILE A 126 13.02 4.92 -8.28
C ILE A 126 14.34 4.25 -7.93
N VAL A 127 15.15 4.86 -7.06
CA VAL A 127 16.43 4.30 -6.61
C VAL A 127 16.20 2.95 -5.91
N HIS A 128 15.20 2.86 -5.06
CA HIS A 128 14.83 1.58 -4.41
C HIS A 128 14.53 0.49 -5.44
N ASN A 129 13.71 0.80 -6.45
CA ASN A 129 13.35 -0.17 -7.48
C ASN A 129 14.56 -0.60 -8.31
N LEU A 130 15.43 0.32 -8.67
CA LEU A 130 16.67 0.00 -9.39
C LEU A 130 17.58 -0.89 -8.55
N SER A 131 17.71 -0.60 -7.27
CA SER A 131 18.50 -1.40 -6.34
C SER A 131 17.93 -2.82 -6.20
N GLN A 132 16.61 -2.97 -6.10
CA GLN A 132 15.97 -4.29 -6.03
C GLN A 132 16.15 -5.07 -7.33
N ALA A 133 16.08 -4.43 -8.49
CA ALA A 133 16.28 -5.08 -9.78
C ALA A 133 17.72 -5.58 -9.98
N ALA A 134 18.69 -4.93 -9.34
CA ALA A 134 20.11 -5.28 -9.41
C ALA A 134 20.52 -6.38 -8.42
N SER A 135 19.65 -6.74 -7.51
CA SER A 135 19.92 -7.74 -6.47
C SER A 135 19.84 -9.17 -6.99
#